data_a029dd35f5ba258a3868bb2204fc81f9
#
_entry.id   a029dd35f5ba258a3868bb2204fc81f9
#
_cell.length_a   1.000
_cell.length_b   1.000
_cell.length_c   1.000
_cell.angle_alpha   90.00
_cell.angle_beta   90.00
_cell.angle_gamma   90.00
#
_symmetry.space_group_name_H-M   'P 1'
#
loop_
_entity.id
_entity.type
_entity.pdbx_description
1 polymer ?
#
loop_
_entity_poly.entity_id
_entity_poly.type
_entity_poly.pdbx_seq_one_letter_code
_entity_poly.pdbx_strand_id
1 'polypeptide(L)'
;ISLYLCAIFIMVFMIFDDYYGIKAIYRLSFQSLMVLLMISMTNESLVNVGNLFGFGDINLGIFSIPITVFCVVGLMNAFNMIDGLNGICASFALVPLIFVTYFGNFSYGLLIPIGAILGFLAYNLGYLGKRRRVFLGDSGSNILGFAVAFICIEYSQDINHSSYVNPVTTLWLVAI
;
A
#
# COMPACT_ATOMS: atom_id res chain seq x y z
N ILE A 1 -1.83 -11.83 8.77
CA ILE A 1 -3.25 -11.84 9.22
C ILE A 1 -3.72 -10.40 9.46
N SER A 2 -2.97 -9.58 10.23
CA SER A 2 -3.31 -8.18 10.55
C SER A 2 -3.56 -7.31 9.31
N LEU A 3 -2.73 -7.42 8.27
CA LEU A 3 -2.92 -6.71 7.01
C LEU A 3 -4.29 -7.00 6.39
N TYR A 4 -4.68 -8.27 6.32
CA TYR A 4 -5.98 -8.65 5.73
C TYR A 4 -7.17 -8.17 6.56
N LEU A 5 -7.05 -8.19 7.90
CA LEU A 5 -8.09 -7.67 8.78
C LEU A 5 -8.29 -6.16 8.57
N CYS A 6 -7.21 -5.38 8.59
CA CYS A 6 -7.29 -3.94 8.34
C CYS A 6 -7.81 -3.63 6.94
N ALA A 7 -7.40 -4.39 5.92
CA ALA A 7 -7.90 -4.23 4.55
C ALA A 7 -9.41 -4.49 4.46
N ILE A 8 -9.94 -5.50 5.17
CA ILE A 8 -11.38 -5.76 5.21
C ILE A 8 -12.12 -4.59 5.88
N PHE A 9 -11.63 -4.05 6.99
CA PHE A 9 -12.24 -2.88 7.63
C PHE A 9 -12.24 -1.65 6.72
N ILE A 10 -11.11 -1.40 6.03
CA ILE A 10 -11.02 -0.32 5.04
C ILE A 10 -12.04 -0.54 3.93
N MET A 11 -12.14 -1.76 3.38
CA MET A 11 -13.09 -2.09 2.33
C MET A 11 -14.53 -1.81 2.76
N VAL A 12 -14.93 -2.31 3.92
CA VAL A 12 -16.29 -2.11 4.44
C VAL A 12 -16.60 -0.62 4.63
N PHE A 13 -15.66 0.13 5.23
CA PHE A 13 -15.85 1.57 5.43
C PHE A 13 -15.95 2.33 4.10
N MET A 14 -15.10 2.01 3.12
CA MET A 14 -15.12 2.68 1.82
C MET A 14 -16.40 2.37 1.02
N ILE A 15 -16.97 1.16 1.16
CA ILE A 15 -18.31 0.85 0.59
C ILE A 15 -19.38 1.74 1.21
N PHE A 16 -19.31 2.00 2.54
CA PHE A 16 -20.23 2.94 3.18
C PHE A 16 -19.98 4.38 2.70
N ASP A 17 -18.72 4.78 2.49
CA ASP A 17 -18.37 6.08 1.93
C ASP A 17 -18.97 6.28 0.53
N ASP A 18 -18.82 5.30 -0.34
CA ASP A 18 -19.39 5.31 -1.71
C ASP A 18 -20.93 5.47 -1.68
N TYR A 19 -21.60 4.89 -0.68
CA TYR A 19 -23.07 4.95 -0.58
C TYR A 19 -23.59 6.25 0.06
N TYR A 20 -22.92 6.75 1.10
CA TYR A 20 -23.39 7.89 1.89
C TYR A 20 -22.67 9.21 1.58
N GLY A 21 -21.59 9.20 0.82
CA GLY A 21 -20.80 10.39 0.49
C GLY A 21 -20.19 11.05 1.73
N ILE A 22 -19.41 10.32 2.50
CA ILE A 22 -18.82 10.75 3.76
C ILE A 22 -17.84 11.91 3.51
N LYS A 23 -17.85 12.93 4.38
CA LYS A 23 -16.91 14.06 4.26
C LYS A 23 -15.46 13.59 4.35
N ALA A 24 -14.58 14.17 3.54
CA ALA A 24 -13.16 13.80 3.45
C ALA A 24 -12.45 13.73 4.82
N ILE A 25 -12.81 14.59 5.77
CA ILE A 25 -12.19 14.59 7.10
C ILE A 25 -12.46 13.28 7.87
N TYR A 26 -13.66 12.71 7.79
CA TYR A 26 -13.98 11.44 8.44
C TYR A 26 -13.28 10.27 7.75
N ARG A 27 -13.14 10.33 6.41
CA ARG A 27 -12.39 9.35 5.63
C ARG A 27 -10.91 9.34 6.04
N LEU A 28 -10.26 10.51 6.07
CA LEU A 28 -8.88 10.66 6.52
C LEU A 28 -8.69 10.20 7.98
N SER A 29 -9.63 10.53 8.87
CA SER A 29 -9.56 10.09 10.26
C SER A 29 -9.66 8.56 10.39
N PHE A 30 -10.54 7.93 9.62
CA PHE A 30 -10.69 6.48 9.61
C PHE A 30 -9.45 5.78 9.03
N GLN A 31 -8.92 6.27 7.89
CA GLN A 31 -7.67 5.77 7.30
C GLN A 31 -6.52 5.86 8.32
N SER A 32 -6.37 7.00 9.00
CA SER A 32 -5.35 7.19 10.04
C SER A 32 -5.52 6.21 11.21
N LEU A 33 -6.76 5.97 11.63
CA LEU A 33 -7.07 5.00 12.69
C LEU A 33 -6.67 3.57 12.27
N MET A 34 -6.95 3.18 11.02
CA MET A 34 -6.57 1.85 10.50
C MET A 34 -5.06 1.68 10.42
N VAL A 35 -4.32 2.73 10.03
CA VAL A 35 -2.85 2.72 10.04
C VAL A 35 -2.30 2.56 11.45
N LEU A 36 -2.81 3.31 12.43
CA LEU A 36 -2.42 3.18 13.84
C LEU A 36 -2.73 1.79 14.39
N LEU A 37 -3.88 1.24 14.05
CA LEU A 37 -4.26 -0.12 14.44
C LEU A 37 -3.28 -1.14 13.84
N MET A 38 -2.93 -1.00 12.56
CA MET A 38 -1.95 -1.87 11.91
C MET A 38 -0.58 -1.80 12.59
N ILE A 39 -0.07 -0.58 12.87
CA ILE A 39 1.18 -0.38 13.60
C ILE A 39 1.13 -1.06 14.98
N SER A 40 0.02 -0.92 15.71
CA SER A 40 -0.13 -1.53 17.03
C SER A 40 -0.19 -3.06 17.01
N MET A 41 -0.66 -3.65 15.91
CA MET A 41 -0.73 -5.11 15.74
C MET A 41 0.57 -5.74 15.25
N THR A 42 1.35 -5.00 14.46
CA THR A 42 2.58 -5.51 13.81
C THR A 42 3.86 -4.99 14.44
N ASN A 43 3.79 -3.88 15.17
CA ASN A 43 4.93 -3.05 15.61
C ASN A 43 5.78 -2.52 14.45
N GLU A 44 5.26 -2.58 13.20
CA GLU A 44 5.96 -2.10 12.02
C GLU A 44 5.64 -0.61 11.78
N SER A 45 6.68 0.19 11.68
CA SER A 45 6.58 1.62 11.36
C SER A 45 7.86 2.07 10.66
N LEU A 46 7.81 3.18 9.94
CA LEU A 46 9.00 3.81 9.34
C LEU A 46 9.93 4.34 10.44
N VAL A 47 10.93 3.57 10.81
CA VAL A 47 11.95 3.97 11.80
C VAL A 47 13.16 4.57 11.10
N ASN A 48 13.60 3.97 10.00
CA ASN A 48 14.74 4.37 9.21
C ASN A 48 14.35 4.57 7.75
N VAL A 49 14.64 5.74 7.20
CA VAL A 49 14.38 6.06 5.78
C VAL A 49 15.63 5.88 4.90
N GLY A 50 16.70 5.34 5.48
CA GLY A 50 17.95 5.08 4.79
C GLY A 50 18.76 6.36 4.51
N ASN A 51 19.79 6.22 3.69
CA ASN A 51 20.68 7.32 3.30
C ASN A 51 20.18 8.04 2.06
N LEU A 52 19.12 8.87 2.21
CA LEU A 52 18.48 9.58 1.09
C LEU A 52 19.38 10.67 0.47
N PHE A 53 20.21 11.31 1.28
CA PHE A 53 20.99 12.50 0.87
C PHE A 53 22.49 12.29 0.89
N GLY A 54 22.98 11.08 1.15
CA GLY A 54 24.41 10.78 1.21
C GLY A 54 25.10 11.14 2.54
N PHE A 55 24.36 11.63 3.54
CA PHE A 55 24.88 12.04 4.84
C PHE A 55 24.78 10.97 5.94
N GLY A 56 24.39 9.75 5.58
CA GLY A 56 24.15 8.65 6.50
C GLY A 56 22.65 8.34 6.67
N ASP A 57 22.36 7.27 7.40
CA ASP A 57 20.99 6.81 7.62
C ASP A 57 20.19 7.76 8.51
N ILE A 58 18.99 8.11 8.07
CA ILE A 58 18.09 9.02 8.78
C ILE A 58 17.13 8.21 9.63
N ASN A 59 17.31 8.26 10.95
CA ASN A 59 16.38 7.66 11.91
C ASN A 59 15.34 8.66 12.36
N LEU A 60 14.07 8.30 12.24
CA LEU A 60 12.92 9.18 12.52
C LEU A 60 12.61 9.30 14.02
N GLY A 61 13.07 8.36 14.85
CA GLY A 61 12.85 8.38 16.30
C GLY A 61 11.37 8.58 16.66
N ILE A 62 11.07 9.62 17.44
CA ILE A 62 9.71 9.94 17.90
C ILE A 62 8.74 10.30 16.76
N PHE A 63 9.24 10.71 15.61
CA PHE A 63 8.44 11.03 14.43
C PHE A 63 8.07 9.81 13.58
N SER A 64 8.57 8.61 13.93
CA SER A 64 8.29 7.38 13.20
C SER A 64 6.79 7.15 12.98
N ILE A 65 5.99 7.12 14.03
CA ILE A 65 4.53 6.88 13.92
C ILE A 65 3.81 7.98 13.15
N PRO A 66 3.97 9.28 13.46
CA PRO A 66 3.32 10.34 12.70
C PRO A 66 3.66 10.33 11.20
N ILE A 67 4.93 10.13 10.87
CA ILE A 67 5.39 10.08 9.49
C ILE A 67 4.84 8.83 8.78
N THR A 68 4.82 7.67 9.46
CA THR A 68 4.20 6.46 8.92
C THR A 68 2.72 6.69 8.57
N VAL A 69 1.96 7.26 9.49
CA VAL A 69 0.54 7.58 9.24
C VAL A 69 0.40 8.52 8.05
N PHE A 70 1.19 9.58 8.00
CA PHE A 70 1.15 10.55 6.90
C PHE A 70 1.47 9.90 5.55
N CYS A 71 2.53 9.09 5.48
CA CYS A 71 2.94 8.42 4.24
C CYS A 71 1.91 7.39 3.77
N VAL A 72 1.40 6.54 4.67
CA VAL A 72 0.44 5.50 4.30
C VAL A 72 -0.89 6.11 3.88
N VAL A 73 -1.44 7.06 4.63
CA VAL A 73 -2.69 7.76 4.29
C VAL A 73 -2.50 8.56 3.00
N GLY A 74 -1.35 9.22 2.83
CA GLY A 74 -1.00 9.93 1.61
C GLY A 74 -1.00 9.00 0.41
N LEU A 75 -0.38 7.83 0.52
CA LEU A 75 -0.35 6.83 -0.56
C LEU A 75 -1.74 6.27 -0.87
N MET A 76 -2.56 5.96 0.14
CA MET A 76 -3.95 5.53 -0.06
C MET A 76 -4.73 6.53 -0.92
N ASN A 77 -4.61 7.84 -0.58
CA ASN A 77 -5.29 8.88 -1.34
C ASN A 77 -4.67 9.13 -2.71
N ALA A 78 -3.35 9.00 -2.87
CA ALA A 78 -2.68 9.08 -4.17
C ALA A 78 -3.18 7.97 -5.11
N PHE A 79 -3.25 6.73 -4.64
CA PHE A 79 -3.81 5.61 -5.41
C PHE A 79 -5.27 5.85 -5.81
N ASN A 80 -6.07 6.41 -4.92
CA ASN A 80 -7.45 6.78 -5.23
C ASN A 80 -7.53 7.86 -6.32
N MET A 81 -6.64 8.85 -6.29
CA MET A 81 -6.59 9.89 -7.33
C MET A 81 -6.11 9.37 -8.70
N ILE A 82 -5.22 8.36 -8.72
CA ILE A 82 -4.68 7.77 -9.95
C ILE A 82 -5.67 6.80 -10.60
N ASP A 83 -6.64 6.28 -9.86
CA ASP A 83 -7.64 5.30 -10.35
C ASP A 83 -8.66 5.90 -11.33
N GLY A 84 -8.27 6.92 -12.08
CA GLY A 84 -9.08 7.51 -13.16
C GLY A 84 -8.95 6.81 -14.52
N LEU A 85 -7.98 5.93 -14.70
CA LEU A 85 -7.69 5.26 -15.97
C LEU A 85 -7.51 3.76 -15.76
N ASN A 86 -8.10 2.97 -16.68
CA ASN A 86 -8.05 1.51 -16.62
C ASN A 86 -6.62 0.97 -16.51
N GLY A 87 -6.40 0.15 -15.50
CA GLY A 87 -5.16 -0.57 -15.26
C GLY A 87 -4.03 0.22 -14.64
N ILE A 88 -4.06 1.56 -14.64
CA ILE A 88 -2.93 2.37 -14.13
C ILE A 88 -2.70 2.12 -12.65
N CYS A 89 -3.71 2.32 -11.82
CA CYS A 89 -3.61 2.14 -10.37
C CYS A 89 -3.08 0.73 -10.00
N ALA A 90 -3.67 -0.32 -10.57
CA ALA A 90 -3.26 -1.69 -10.34
C ALA A 90 -1.83 -2.00 -10.87
N SER A 91 -1.44 -1.39 -11.99
CA SER A 91 -0.08 -1.53 -12.52
C SER A 91 0.95 -0.87 -11.62
N PHE A 92 0.65 0.32 -11.09
CA PHE A 92 1.52 0.99 -10.10
C PHE A 92 1.68 0.15 -8.83
N ALA A 93 0.63 -0.53 -8.37
CA ALA A 93 0.73 -1.44 -7.23
C ALA A 93 1.62 -2.66 -7.51
N LEU A 94 1.62 -3.17 -8.73
CA LEU A 94 2.44 -4.34 -9.11
C LEU A 94 3.93 -4.05 -9.06
N VAL A 95 4.38 -2.85 -9.43
CA VAL A 95 5.81 -2.52 -9.52
C VAL A 95 6.51 -2.73 -8.19
N PRO A 96 6.12 -2.10 -7.07
CA PRO A 96 6.76 -2.31 -5.78
C PRO A 96 6.58 -3.75 -5.26
N LEU A 97 5.44 -4.39 -5.49
CA LEU A 97 5.21 -5.78 -5.06
C LEU A 97 6.14 -6.77 -5.76
N ILE A 98 6.30 -6.65 -7.08
CA ILE A 98 7.23 -7.49 -7.86
C ILE A 98 8.67 -7.22 -7.42
N PHE A 99 9.03 -5.94 -7.23
CA PHE A 99 10.36 -5.56 -6.81
C PHE A 99 10.70 -6.16 -5.43
N VAL A 100 9.83 -5.98 -4.45
CA VAL A 100 10.01 -6.53 -3.10
C VAL A 100 10.06 -8.07 -3.14
N THR A 101 9.24 -8.72 -3.97
CA THR A 101 9.25 -10.17 -4.13
C THR A 101 10.58 -10.66 -4.71
N TYR A 102 11.14 -9.95 -5.70
CA TYR A 102 12.36 -10.36 -6.39
C TYR A 102 13.62 -10.10 -5.55
N PHE A 103 13.74 -8.90 -4.95
CA PHE A 103 14.89 -8.50 -4.16
C PHE A 103 14.82 -8.90 -2.68
N GLY A 104 13.61 -9.16 -2.16
CA GLY A 104 13.34 -9.58 -0.80
C GLY A 104 13.34 -11.12 -0.60
N ASN A 105 14.21 -11.86 -1.28
CA ASN A 105 14.36 -13.33 -1.16
C ASN A 105 13.05 -14.12 -1.36
N PHE A 106 12.28 -13.77 -2.37
CA PHE A 106 11.14 -14.49 -2.89
C PHE A 106 10.15 -15.01 -1.82
N SER A 107 9.33 -14.10 -1.28
CA SER A 107 8.26 -14.48 -0.35
C SER A 107 7.03 -15.02 -1.10
N TYR A 108 6.67 -16.28 -0.86
CA TYR A 108 5.46 -16.89 -1.42
C TYR A 108 4.17 -16.14 -1.03
N GLY A 109 4.17 -15.45 0.13
CA GLY A 109 3.03 -14.67 0.60
C GLY A 109 2.66 -13.51 -0.32
N LEU A 110 3.64 -12.92 -1.01
CA LEU A 110 3.42 -11.81 -1.95
C LEU A 110 2.87 -12.27 -3.30
N LEU A 111 2.96 -13.56 -3.64
CA LEU A 111 2.38 -14.08 -4.88
C LEU A 111 0.85 -14.00 -4.88
N ILE A 112 0.21 -14.05 -3.70
CA ILE A 112 -1.25 -13.95 -3.57
C ILE A 112 -1.75 -12.56 -4.03
N PRO A 113 -1.27 -11.42 -3.46
CA PRO A 113 -1.70 -10.11 -3.93
C PRO A 113 -1.27 -9.83 -5.38
N ILE A 114 -0.08 -10.26 -5.81
CA ILE A 114 0.35 -10.13 -7.20
C ILE A 114 -0.61 -10.87 -8.14
N GLY A 115 -0.94 -12.12 -7.83
CA GLY A 115 -1.87 -12.93 -8.63
C GLY A 115 -3.28 -12.32 -8.69
N ALA A 116 -3.77 -11.80 -7.56
CA ALA A 116 -5.06 -11.12 -7.48
C ALA A 116 -5.08 -9.85 -8.37
N ILE A 117 -4.02 -9.04 -8.33
CA ILE A 117 -3.91 -7.82 -9.15
C ILE A 117 -3.80 -8.17 -10.63
N LEU A 118 -3.03 -9.20 -11.00
CA LEU A 118 -2.94 -9.66 -12.40
C LEU A 118 -4.29 -10.17 -12.91
N GLY A 119 -5.01 -10.94 -12.10
CA GLY A 119 -6.37 -11.37 -12.39
C GLY A 119 -7.32 -10.19 -12.60
N PHE A 120 -7.29 -9.19 -11.70
CA PHE A 120 -8.06 -7.96 -11.85
C PHE A 120 -7.71 -7.23 -13.16
N LEU A 121 -6.42 -7.05 -13.47
CA LEU A 121 -5.96 -6.37 -14.69
C LEU A 121 -6.48 -7.05 -15.97
N ALA A 122 -6.56 -8.39 -16.00
CA ALA A 122 -7.08 -9.13 -17.14
C ALA A 122 -8.53 -8.76 -17.46
N TYR A 123 -9.36 -8.49 -16.43
CA TYR A 123 -10.72 -8.00 -16.59
C TYR A 123 -10.77 -6.49 -16.84
N ASN A 124 -10.02 -5.68 -16.09
CA ASN A 124 -10.06 -4.23 -16.17
C ASN A 124 -9.60 -3.69 -17.54
N LEU A 125 -8.51 -4.25 -18.10
CA LEU A 125 -8.02 -3.91 -19.43
C LEU A 125 -8.89 -4.49 -20.57
N GLY A 126 -9.80 -5.41 -20.25
CA GLY A 126 -10.75 -5.98 -21.20
C GLY A 126 -10.19 -7.10 -22.07
N TYR A 127 -9.08 -7.74 -21.68
CA TYR A 127 -8.53 -8.93 -22.38
C TYR A 127 -9.55 -10.08 -22.45
N LEU A 128 -10.43 -10.20 -21.43
CA LEU A 128 -11.49 -11.21 -21.37
C LEU A 128 -12.82 -10.74 -21.98
N GLY A 129 -12.78 -9.63 -22.72
CA GLY A 129 -13.93 -9.04 -23.43
C GLY A 129 -14.42 -7.72 -22.82
N LYS A 130 -14.74 -6.76 -23.69
CA LYS A 130 -15.15 -5.39 -23.30
C LYS A 130 -16.39 -5.36 -22.38
N ARG A 131 -17.30 -6.33 -22.47
CA ARG A 131 -18.51 -6.42 -21.62
C ARG A 131 -18.23 -6.92 -20.20
N ARG A 132 -17.02 -7.45 -19.94
CA ARG A 132 -16.63 -8.01 -18.64
C ARG A 132 -15.64 -7.12 -17.88
N ARG A 133 -15.50 -5.87 -18.29
CA ARG A 133 -14.64 -4.91 -17.61
C ARG A 133 -15.13 -4.65 -16.20
N VAL A 134 -14.19 -4.64 -15.26
CA VAL A 134 -14.40 -4.35 -13.84
C VAL A 134 -13.63 -3.10 -13.51
N PHE A 135 -14.18 -2.25 -12.67
CA PHE A 135 -13.48 -1.07 -12.15
C PHE A 135 -12.99 -1.35 -10.73
N LEU A 136 -11.91 -0.72 -10.35
CA LEU A 136 -11.30 -0.89 -9.02
C LEU A 136 -12.13 -0.16 -7.95
N GLY A 137 -12.54 1.07 -8.26
CA GLY A 137 -13.31 1.95 -7.37
C GLY A 137 -12.49 2.45 -6.17
N ASP A 138 -13.09 3.38 -5.43
CA ASP A 138 -12.44 4.02 -4.28
C ASP A 138 -12.04 3.01 -3.21
N SER A 139 -12.86 1.99 -2.97
CA SER A 139 -12.56 0.91 -2.03
C SER A 139 -11.31 0.13 -2.44
N GLY A 140 -11.19 -0.25 -3.71
CA GLY A 140 -10.07 -1.06 -4.21
C GLY A 140 -8.76 -0.27 -4.25
N SER A 141 -8.78 0.97 -4.71
CA SER A 141 -7.59 1.83 -4.76
C SER A 141 -7.03 2.13 -3.37
N ASN A 142 -7.88 2.42 -2.38
CA ASN A 142 -7.47 2.60 -1.00
C ASN A 142 -6.83 1.35 -0.39
N ILE A 143 -7.39 0.17 -0.65
CA ILE A 143 -6.82 -1.11 -0.19
C ILE A 143 -5.45 -1.36 -0.83
N LEU A 144 -5.32 -1.11 -2.14
CA LEU A 144 -4.03 -1.26 -2.82
C LEU A 144 -2.97 -0.33 -2.25
N GLY A 145 -3.29 0.96 -2.07
CA GLY A 145 -2.38 1.93 -1.47
C GLY A 145 -1.95 1.53 -0.05
N PHE A 146 -2.90 1.08 0.78
CA PHE A 146 -2.62 0.57 2.12
C PHE A 146 -1.72 -0.65 2.10
N ALA A 147 -2.04 -1.67 1.29
CA ALA A 147 -1.28 -2.91 1.22
C ALA A 147 0.14 -2.69 0.70
N VAL A 148 0.31 -1.90 -0.37
CA VAL A 148 1.62 -1.56 -0.93
C VAL A 148 2.46 -0.83 0.11
N ALA A 149 1.91 0.18 0.81
CA ALA A 149 2.62 0.93 1.83
C ALA A 149 3.16 0.01 2.93
N PHE A 150 2.29 -0.82 3.53
CA PHE A 150 2.71 -1.71 4.62
C PHE A 150 3.67 -2.81 4.18
N ILE A 151 3.49 -3.40 3.01
CA ILE A 151 4.44 -4.38 2.48
C ILE A 151 5.81 -3.71 2.29
N CYS A 152 5.86 -2.51 1.72
CA CYS A 152 7.12 -1.79 1.56
C CYS A 152 7.78 -1.45 2.91
N ILE A 153 7.01 -1.09 3.93
CA ILE A 153 7.51 -0.83 5.28
C ILE A 153 8.05 -2.12 5.90
N GLU A 154 7.28 -3.20 5.92
CA GLU A 154 7.64 -4.50 6.50
C GLU A 154 8.99 -4.99 5.94
N TYR A 155 9.17 -4.94 4.62
CA TYR A 155 10.40 -5.42 3.98
C TYR A 155 11.58 -4.44 4.05
N SER A 156 11.37 -3.20 4.44
CA SER A 156 12.42 -2.18 4.50
C SER A 156 12.93 -1.85 5.90
N GLN A 157 12.26 -2.29 6.96
CA GLN A 157 12.60 -1.89 8.32
C GLN A 157 13.37 -2.96 9.10
N ASP A 158 13.19 -4.24 8.83
CA ASP A 158 13.91 -5.32 9.51
C ASP A 158 15.19 -5.72 8.78
N ILE A 159 16.31 -5.11 9.16
CA ILE A 159 17.65 -5.36 8.61
C ILE A 159 18.10 -6.82 8.83
N ASN A 160 17.61 -7.47 9.87
CA ASN A 160 17.98 -8.85 10.19
C ASN A 160 17.12 -9.87 9.43
N HIS A 161 16.06 -9.41 8.76
CA HIS A 161 15.23 -10.28 7.97
C HIS A 161 15.97 -10.69 6.68
N SER A 162 15.88 -11.97 6.33
CA SER A 162 16.51 -12.51 5.11
C SER A 162 16.01 -11.83 3.81
N SER A 163 14.89 -11.14 3.90
CA SER A 163 14.20 -10.46 2.79
C SER A 163 14.30 -8.93 2.87
N TYR A 164 15.29 -8.40 3.57
CA TYR A 164 15.47 -6.95 3.71
C TYR A 164 15.71 -6.26 2.36
N VAL A 165 14.98 -5.19 2.12
CA VAL A 165 15.14 -4.29 0.96
C VAL A 165 15.48 -2.89 1.47
N ASN A 166 16.48 -2.24 0.86
CA ASN A 166 16.91 -0.92 1.31
C ASN A 166 15.75 0.09 1.31
N PRO A 167 15.50 0.81 2.44
CA PRO A 167 14.40 1.77 2.56
C PRO A 167 14.39 2.84 1.47
N VAL A 168 15.56 3.30 1.03
CA VAL A 168 15.66 4.29 -0.06
C VAL A 168 15.01 3.78 -1.34
N THR A 169 15.24 2.51 -1.69
CA THR A 169 14.68 1.92 -2.92
C THR A 169 13.16 1.75 -2.84
N THR A 170 12.64 1.33 -1.67
CA THR A 170 11.19 1.19 -1.48
C THR A 170 10.48 2.54 -1.50
N LEU A 171 11.07 3.59 -0.91
CA LEU A 171 10.54 4.94 -0.96
C LEU A 171 10.47 5.48 -2.40
N TRP A 172 11.52 5.29 -3.20
CA TRP A 172 11.53 5.70 -4.61
C TRP A 172 10.49 4.95 -5.43
N LEU A 173 10.31 3.65 -5.22
CA LEU A 173 9.32 2.83 -5.92
C LEU A 173 7.88 3.26 -5.64
N VAL A 174 7.63 3.82 -4.47
CA VAL A 174 6.30 4.30 -4.06
C VAL A 174 6.08 5.75 -4.48
N ALA A 175 7.15 6.53 -4.66
CA ALA A 175 7.08 7.95 -5.01
C ALA A 175 6.95 8.20 -6.54
N ILE A 176 7.26 7.20 -7.37
CA ILE A 176 7.11 7.27 -8.84
C ILE A 176 5.70 6.97 -9.28
#